data_933e252e2882a1888a2bffd11074c4f6
#
_entry.id   933e252e2882a1888a2bffd11074c4f6
#
_cell.length_a   1.000
_cell.length_b   1.000
_cell.length_c   1.000
_cell.angle_alpha   90.00
_cell.angle_beta   90.00
_cell.angle_gamma   90.00
#
_symmetry.space_group_name_H-M   'P 1'
#
loop_
_entity.id
_entity.type
_entity.pdbx_description
1 polymer ?
#
loop_
_entity_poly.entity_id
_entity_poly.type
_entity_poly.pdbx_seq_one_letter_code
_entity_poly.pdbx_strand_id
1 'polypeptide(L)'
;MRYAKVAGATALVLLSACAGMRGGSGSDDVSMNVSGSRAEALAVARTQLVHHGYEVTAVGEEMLVTSPKRVPEYLREVSTARPETQQWFLVVSAEKIRFFSGTRLRVAGYLLPPGAGTTQAVADGKRLEQTAIPVTTSNAKLFREVEVVSSWIESASKRK
;
A
#
# COMPACT_ATOMS: atom_id res chain seq x y z
N MET A 1 -60.70 24.14 -32.16
CA MET A 1 -60.35 23.22 -31.09
C MET A 1 -59.19 22.35 -31.55
N ARG A 2 -57.97 22.63 -31.12
CA ARG A 2 -56.79 21.76 -31.39
C ARG A 2 -55.94 21.81 -30.12
N TYR A 3 -55.90 20.69 -29.40
CA TYR A 3 -55.07 20.50 -28.21
C TYR A 3 -53.65 20.18 -28.63
N ALA A 4 -52.72 21.00 -28.25
CA ALA A 4 -51.29 20.72 -28.38
C ALA A 4 -50.85 19.86 -27.16
N LYS A 5 -50.35 18.65 -27.41
CA LYS A 5 -49.70 17.80 -26.42
C LYS A 5 -48.31 18.27 -26.19
N VAL A 6 -48.01 18.70 -24.97
CA VAL A 6 -46.66 18.97 -24.50
C VAL A 6 -46.08 17.63 -24.01
N ALA A 7 -45.09 17.10 -24.70
CA ALA A 7 -44.33 15.94 -24.29
C ALA A 7 -43.23 16.39 -23.34
N GLY A 8 -43.36 16.11 -22.06
CA GLY A 8 -42.34 16.28 -21.05
C GLY A 8 -41.25 15.20 -21.21
N ALA A 9 -40.06 15.65 -21.60
CA ALA A 9 -38.88 14.79 -21.61
C ALA A 9 -38.31 14.73 -20.19
N THR A 10 -38.55 13.63 -19.49
CA THR A 10 -37.93 13.32 -18.19
C THR A 10 -36.50 12.85 -18.46
N ALA A 11 -35.52 13.71 -18.22
CA ALA A 11 -34.10 13.34 -18.27
C ALA A 11 -33.76 12.47 -17.06
N LEU A 12 -33.63 11.18 -17.29
CA LEU A 12 -33.11 10.23 -16.31
C LEU A 12 -31.60 10.45 -16.18
N VAL A 13 -31.18 11.17 -15.14
CA VAL A 13 -29.76 11.26 -14.77
C VAL A 13 -29.36 9.94 -14.13
N LEU A 14 -28.76 9.07 -14.93
CA LEU A 14 -28.08 7.87 -14.43
C LEU A 14 -26.80 8.32 -13.72
N LEU A 15 -26.87 8.45 -12.42
CA LEU A 15 -25.72 8.49 -11.53
C LEU A 15 -25.04 7.12 -11.60
N SER A 16 -24.11 7.01 -12.53
CA SER A 16 -23.14 5.90 -12.54
C SER A 16 -22.28 6.04 -11.29
N ALA A 17 -22.69 5.41 -10.21
CA ALA A 17 -21.82 5.14 -9.09
C ALA A 17 -20.73 4.21 -9.61
N CYS A 18 -19.57 4.80 -9.95
CA CYS A 18 -18.33 4.05 -10.10
C CYS A 18 -17.99 3.47 -8.73
N ALA A 19 -18.59 2.33 -8.42
CA ALA A 19 -18.07 1.41 -7.43
C ALA A 19 -16.71 0.97 -7.97
N GLY A 20 -15.65 1.71 -7.58
CA GLY A 20 -14.30 1.29 -7.83
C GLY A 20 -14.15 -0.11 -7.26
N MET A 21 -13.97 -1.09 -8.15
CA MET A 21 -13.54 -2.43 -7.78
C MET A 21 -12.24 -2.24 -7.00
N ARG A 22 -12.34 -2.24 -5.67
CA ARG A 22 -11.22 -2.52 -4.79
C ARG A 22 -10.86 -3.98 -5.04
N GLY A 23 -9.98 -4.18 -6.02
CA GLY A 23 -9.34 -5.44 -6.23
C GLY A 23 -8.52 -5.77 -4.99
N GLY A 24 -8.97 -6.72 -4.27
CA GLY A 24 -8.34 -7.69 -3.48
C GLY A 24 -7.36 -7.28 -2.41
N SER A 25 -6.99 -7.93 -1.57
CA SER A 25 -6.23 -8.04 -0.33
C SER A 25 -6.61 -6.96 0.67
N GLY A 26 -7.20 -7.38 1.76
CA GLY A 26 -7.71 -6.52 2.84
C GLY A 26 -6.63 -5.78 3.65
N SER A 27 -5.55 -5.35 3.03
CA SER A 27 -4.58 -4.44 3.61
C SER A 27 -5.03 -3.01 3.34
N ASP A 28 -5.08 -2.22 4.39
CA ASP A 28 -5.15 -0.78 4.24
C ASP A 28 -3.76 -0.32 3.77
N ASP A 29 -3.66 0.21 2.55
CA ASP A 29 -2.44 0.75 1.98
C ASP A 29 -2.46 2.29 2.02
N VAL A 30 -1.30 2.88 2.14
CA VAL A 30 -1.12 4.32 1.96
C VAL A 30 -0.66 4.57 0.54
N SER A 31 -1.50 5.25 -0.24
CA SER A 31 -1.23 5.55 -1.64
C SER A 31 -0.83 7.01 -1.82
N MET A 32 0.21 7.26 -2.63
CA MET A 32 0.67 8.59 -3.00
C MET A 32 0.99 8.68 -4.49
N ASN A 33 0.76 9.84 -5.08
CA ASN A 33 1.14 10.10 -6.46
C ASN A 33 2.47 10.86 -6.48
N VAL A 34 3.44 10.36 -7.22
CA VAL A 34 4.77 10.95 -7.36
C VAL A 34 5.08 11.23 -8.82
N SER A 35 5.87 12.27 -9.08
CA SER A 35 6.34 12.59 -10.42
C SER A 35 7.39 11.57 -10.89
N GLY A 36 7.48 11.34 -12.19
CA GLY A 36 8.50 10.50 -12.78
C GLY A 36 8.07 9.07 -13.06
N SER A 37 9.04 8.28 -13.50
CA SER A 37 8.86 6.88 -13.84
C SER A 37 8.75 5.98 -12.60
N ARG A 38 8.27 4.76 -12.81
CA ARG A 38 8.22 3.73 -11.73
C ARG A 38 9.60 3.49 -11.11
N ALA A 39 10.61 3.37 -11.95
CA ALA A 39 11.97 3.13 -11.50
C ALA A 39 12.52 4.27 -10.62
N GLU A 40 12.27 5.53 -11.02
CA GLU A 40 12.66 6.70 -10.23
C GLU A 40 11.91 6.78 -8.90
N ALA A 41 10.60 6.50 -8.92
CA ALA A 41 9.77 6.47 -7.73
C ALA A 41 10.23 5.40 -6.74
N LEU A 42 10.50 4.18 -7.22
CA LEU A 42 11.02 3.09 -6.39
C LEU A 42 12.45 3.38 -5.90
N ALA A 43 13.30 4.04 -6.69
CA ALA A 43 14.63 4.44 -6.25
C ALA A 43 14.57 5.43 -5.08
N VAL A 44 13.66 6.41 -5.13
CA VAL A 44 13.40 7.33 -4.01
C VAL A 44 12.92 6.57 -2.78
N ALA A 45 11.93 5.70 -2.95
CA ALA A 45 11.40 4.89 -1.86
C ALA A 45 12.49 4.03 -1.21
N ARG A 46 13.31 3.35 -2.02
CA ARG A 46 14.44 2.54 -1.55
C ARG A 46 15.44 3.37 -0.73
N THR A 47 15.81 4.54 -1.24
CA THR A 47 16.76 5.44 -0.55
C THR A 47 16.22 5.84 0.82
N GLN A 48 14.94 6.19 0.93
CA GLN A 48 14.33 6.56 2.19
C GLN A 48 14.24 5.37 3.16
N LEU A 49 13.81 4.22 2.69
CA LEU A 49 13.75 3.01 3.51
C LEU A 49 15.12 2.63 4.07
N VAL A 50 16.16 2.62 3.22
CA VAL A 50 17.53 2.31 3.65
C VAL A 50 18.05 3.36 4.63
N HIS A 51 17.81 4.65 4.38
CA HIS A 51 18.19 5.73 5.29
C HIS A 51 17.59 5.57 6.69
N HIS A 52 16.37 5.04 6.77
CA HIS A 52 15.68 4.74 8.03
C HIS A 52 15.93 3.32 8.56
N GLY A 53 16.97 2.65 8.07
CA GLY A 53 17.45 1.37 8.59
C GLY A 53 16.61 0.16 8.19
N TYR A 54 15.90 0.22 7.07
CA TYR A 54 15.27 -0.96 6.48
C TYR A 54 16.23 -1.61 5.47
N GLU A 55 16.33 -2.92 5.52
CA GLU A 55 16.93 -3.70 4.45
C GLU A 55 15.90 -3.92 3.37
N VAL A 56 16.24 -3.62 2.12
CA VAL A 56 15.28 -3.59 1.01
C VAL A 56 15.75 -4.49 -0.12
N THR A 57 14.86 -5.37 -0.56
CA THR A 57 15.02 -6.21 -1.73
C THR A 57 14.04 -5.77 -2.82
N ALA A 58 14.52 -5.61 -4.05
CA ALA A 58 13.66 -5.38 -5.20
C ALA A 58 13.06 -6.72 -5.68
N VAL A 59 11.76 -6.72 -5.96
CA VAL A 59 11.05 -7.86 -6.51
C VAL A 59 10.48 -7.45 -7.88
N GLY A 60 11.16 -7.85 -8.93
CA GLY A 60 10.87 -7.36 -10.28
C GLY A 60 11.13 -5.84 -10.41
N GLU A 61 10.42 -5.21 -11.35
CA GLU A 61 10.55 -3.78 -11.65
C GLU A 61 9.48 -2.91 -10.98
N GLU A 62 8.59 -3.52 -10.22
CA GLU A 62 7.37 -2.87 -9.74
C GLU A 62 7.25 -2.83 -8.22
N MET A 63 8.12 -3.52 -7.50
CA MET A 63 7.95 -3.73 -6.08
C MET A 63 9.27 -3.72 -5.30
N LEU A 64 9.22 -3.18 -4.09
CA LEU A 64 10.25 -3.32 -3.06
C LEU A 64 9.64 -4.02 -1.85
N VAL A 65 10.41 -4.92 -1.25
CA VAL A 65 10.02 -5.62 -0.03
C VAL A 65 11.12 -5.41 1.01
N THR A 66 10.75 -5.04 2.23
CA THR A 66 11.73 -4.93 3.31
C THR A 66 11.96 -6.28 3.98
N SER A 67 13.18 -6.50 4.49
CA SER A 67 13.43 -7.64 5.37
C SER A 67 12.52 -7.56 6.60
N PRO A 68 11.99 -8.70 7.07
CA PRO A 68 11.15 -8.73 8.24
C PRO A 68 11.89 -8.24 9.49
N LYS A 69 11.26 -7.36 10.23
CA LYS A 69 11.74 -6.86 11.52
C LYS A 69 10.83 -7.33 12.64
N ARG A 70 11.41 -7.52 13.82
CA ARG A 70 10.63 -7.75 15.03
C ARG A 70 9.74 -6.54 15.30
N VAL A 71 8.48 -6.78 15.63
CA VAL A 71 7.58 -5.69 16.04
C VAL A 71 8.10 -5.09 17.35
N PRO A 72 8.45 -3.79 17.38
CA PRO A 72 8.88 -3.12 18.60
C PRO A 72 7.81 -3.20 19.68
N GLU A 73 8.21 -3.24 20.94
CA GLU A 73 7.28 -3.40 22.06
C GLU A 73 6.21 -2.31 22.10
N TYR A 74 6.58 -1.07 21.82
CA TYR A 74 5.65 0.07 21.82
C TYR A 74 4.60 0.02 20.69
N LEU A 75 4.84 -0.77 19.64
CA LEU A 75 3.91 -0.99 18.52
C LEU A 75 3.03 -2.23 18.72
N ARG A 76 3.29 -3.03 19.74
CA ARG A 76 2.49 -4.22 20.00
C ARG A 76 1.11 -3.85 20.51
N GLU A 77 0.13 -4.54 20.00
CA GLU A 77 -1.24 -4.43 20.50
C GLU A 77 -1.51 -5.53 21.50
N VAL A 78 -2.28 -5.21 22.54
CA VAL A 78 -2.54 -6.08 23.69
C VAL A 78 -3.25 -7.39 23.31
N SER A 79 -3.87 -7.45 22.12
CA SER A 79 -4.71 -8.58 21.70
C SER A 79 -3.97 -9.70 20.98
N THR A 80 -2.65 -9.60 20.78
CA THR A 80 -1.91 -10.59 19.99
C THR A 80 -1.32 -11.70 20.86
N ALA A 81 -1.75 -12.95 20.62
CA ALA A 81 -1.11 -14.11 21.23
C ALA A 81 0.36 -14.19 20.77
N ARG A 82 1.30 -14.17 21.71
CA ARG A 82 2.76 -14.23 21.51
C ARG A 82 3.35 -13.02 20.78
N PRO A 83 3.24 -11.81 21.31
CA PRO A 83 3.76 -10.60 20.69
C PRO A 83 5.29 -10.60 20.51
N GLU A 84 6.02 -11.35 21.32
CA GLU A 84 7.49 -11.43 21.27
C GLU A 84 8.03 -12.10 20.01
N THR A 85 7.23 -12.90 19.31
CA THR A 85 7.62 -13.58 18.07
C THR A 85 7.11 -12.92 16.80
N GLN A 86 6.32 -11.87 16.93
CA GLN A 86 5.78 -11.18 15.76
C GLN A 86 6.85 -10.40 15.00
N GLN A 87 6.89 -10.65 13.72
CA GLN A 87 7.67 -9.88 12.76
C GLN A 87 6.75 -9.19 11.77
N TRP A 88 7.21 -8.08 11.24
CA TRP A 88 6.49 -7.35 10.22
C TRP A 88 7.43 -6.85 9.15
N PHE A 89 6.90 -6.54 7.99
CA PHE A 89 7.64 -6.00 6.86
C PHE A 89 6.76 -5.08 6.04
N LEU A 90 7.38 -4.30 5.17
CA LEU A 90 6.72 -3.38 4.27
C LEU A 90 6.86 -3.84 2.82
N VAL A 91 5.81 -3.59 2.06
CA VAL A 91 5.79 -3.74 0.61
C VAL A 91 5.52 -2.37 0.01
N VAL A 92 6.38 -1.93 -0.91
CA VAL A 92 6.17 -0.72 -1.69
C VAL A 92 5.99 -1.12 -3.14
N SER A 93 4.83 -0.88 -3.70
CA SER A 93 4.53 -1.14 -5.11
C SER A 93 4.38 0.16 -5.91
N ALA A 94 4.74 0.10 -7.19
CA ALA A 94 4.69 1.24 -8.09
C ALA A 94 3.82 0.90 -9.32
N GLU A 95 2.77 1.68 -9.53
CA GLU A 95 1.87 1.56 -10.67
C GLU A 95 1.94 2.82 -11.54
N LYS A 96 1.99 2.65 -12.86
CA LYS A 96 1.87 3.78 -13.78
C LYS A 96 0.45 4.31 -13.74
N ILE A 97 0.29 5.62 -13.54
CA ILE A 97 -1.02 6.27 -13.61
C ILE A 97 -1.44 6.36 -15.08
N ARG A 98 -2.60 5.80 -15.42
CA ARG A 98 -3.18 5.96 -16.75
C ARG A 98 -3.61 7.41 -16.93
N PHE A 99 -3.34 7.99 -18.09
CA PHE A 99 -3.71 9.37 -18.48
C PHE A 99 -2.92 10.52 -17.80
N PHE A 100 -1.96 10.25 -16.90
CA PHE A 100 -1.12 11.28 -16.29
C PHE A 100 0.37 10.86 -16.34
N SER A 101 1.24 11.85 -16.45
CA SER A 101 2.68 11.64 -16.30
C SER A 101 2.99 11.49 -14.81
N GLY A 102 3.10 10.25 -14.33
CA GLY A 102 3.41 10.00 -12.93
C GLY A 102 3.22 8.55 -12.53
N THR A 103 3.63 8.26 -11.32
CA THR A 103 3.58 6.93 -10.72
C THR A 103 2.78 7.00 -9.42
N ARG A 104 1.91 6.03 -9.21
CA ARG A 104 1.28 5.79 -7.92
C ARG A 104 2.14 4.82 -7.14
N LEU A 105 2.64 5.26 -6.00
CA LEU A 105 3.23 4.38 -5.00
C LEU A 105 2.18 3.96 -3.99
N ARG A 106 2.24 2.70 -3.58
CA ARG A 106 1.46 2.16 -2.48
C ARG A 106 2.41 1.56 -1.46
N VAL A 107 2.23 1.89 -0.20
CA VAL A 107 2.98 1.34 0.92
C VAL A 107 2.01 0.55 1.79
N ALA A 108 2.27 -0.73 1.96
CA ALA A 108 1.47 -1.63 2.78
C ALA A 108 2.35 -2.34 3.81
N GLY A 109 1.82 -2.56 5.00
CA GLY A 109 2.47 -3.33 6.06
C GLY A 109 1.88 -4.72 6.16
N TYR A 110 2.70 -5.71 6.52
CA TYR A 110 2.28 -7.09 6.73
C TYR A 110 2.92 -7.68 7.97
N LEU A 111 2.15 -8.48 8.69
CA LEU A 111 2.62 -9.31 9.79
C LEU A 111 2.93 -10.72 9.29
N LEU A 112 4.02 -11.29 9.75
CA LEU A 112 4.33 -12.69 9.49
C LEU A 112 3.58 -13.58 10.49
N PRO A 113 2.91 -14.64 10.00
CA PRO A 113 2.29 -15.62 10.87
C PRO A 113 3.32 -16.28 11.79
N PRO A 114 2.93 -16.68 13.01
CA PRO A 114 3.79 -17.42 13.89
C PRO A 114 4.34 -18.70 13.22
N GLY A 115 5.67 -18.88 13.23
CA GLY A 115 6.33 -20.03 12.62
C GLY A 115 6.61 -19.96 11.12
N ALA A 116 6.21 -18.88 10.44
CA ALA A 116 6.63 -18.62 9.05
C ALA A 116 8.13 -18.31 9.04
N GLY A 117 8.90 -19.10 8.28
CA GLY A 117 10.33 -18.89 8.12
C GLY A 117 10.61 -17.60 7.35
N THR A 118 11.47 -16.77 7.90
CA THR A 118 11.80 -15.44 7.33
C THR A 118 12.52 -15.50 5.99
N THR A 119 13.24 -16.58 5.70
CA THR A 119 14.09 -16.70 4.51
C THR A 119 13.29 -16.98 3.22
N GLN A 120 12.17 -17.67 3.33
CA GLN A 120 11.32 -18.00 2.18
C GLN A 120 10.36 -16.86 1.83
N ALA A 121 10.07 -16.02 2.82
CA ALA A 121 9.16 -14.90 2.69
C ALA A 121 9.72 -13.76 1.81
N VAL A 122 11.02 -13.60 1.70
CA VAL A 122 11.65 -12.48 0.95
C VAL A 122 11.90 -12.85 -0.52
N ALA A 123 11.93 -14.15 -0.87
CA ALA A 123 12.28 -14.59 -2.21
C ALA A 123 11.15 -14.43 -3.25
N ASP A 124 9.90 -14.33 -2.81
CA ASP A 124 8.75 -14.33 -3.72
C ASP A 124 7.66 -13.34 -3.24
N GLY A 125 7.82 -12.06 -3.60
CA GLY A 125 6.96 -10.98 -3.13
C GLY A 125 5.45 -11.20 -3.34
N LYS A 126 5.06 -11.89 -4.43
CA LYS A 126 3.65 -12.23 -4.67
C LYS A 126 3.13 -13.30 -3.72
N ARG A 127 3.99 -14.21 -3.31
CA ARG A 127 3.64 -15.30 -2.39
C ARG A 127 3.54 -14.81 -0.94
N LEU A 128 4.30 -13.80 -0.60
CA LEU A 128 4.25 -13.12 0.69
C LEU A 128 2.89 -12.50 0.99
N GLU A 129 2.32 -11.78 0.02
CA GLU A 129 0.99 -11.17 0.18
C GLU A 129 -0.13 -12.21 0.40
N GLN A 130 0.07 -13.45 -0.03
CA GLN A 130 -0.89 -14.53 0.15
C GLN A 130 -0.79 -15.22 1.52
N THR A 131 0.36 -15.15 2.17
CA THR A 131 0.65 -15.88 3.42
C THR A 131 0.78 -14.96 4.63
N ALA A 132 1.00 -13.67 4.42
CA ALA A 132 1.15 -12.69 5.47
C ALA A 132 -0.19 -12.03 5.85
N ILE A 133 -0.30 -11.63 7.10
CA ILE A 133 -1.50 -10.95 7.62
C ILE A 133 -1.34 -9.45 7.34
N PRO A 134 -2.25 -8.83 6.56
CA PRO A 134 -2.16 -7.40 6.28
C PRO A 134 -2.34 -6.57 7.56
N VAL A 135 -1.53 -5.54 7.68
CA VAL A 135 -1.70 -4.49 8.68
C VAL A 135 -2.83 -3.59 8.21
N THR A 136 -3.85 -3.45 9.04
CA THR A 136 -5.03 -2.63 8.74
C THR A 136 -5.14 -1.48 9.74
N THR A 137 -6.07 -0.56 9.51
CA THR A 137 -6.41 0.49 10.48
C THR A 137 -6.81 -0.05 11.86
N SER A 138 -7.23 -1.32 11.93
CA SER A 138 -7.48 -2.01 13.20
C SER A 138 -6.19 -2.27 14.00
N ASN A 139 -5.03 -2.34 13.32
CA ASN A 139 -3.71 -2.40 13.92
C ASN A 139 -3.13 -0.98 14.04
N ALA A 140 -3.82 -0.09 14.74
CA ALA A 140 -3.62 1.36 14.69
C ALA A 140 -2.16 1.81 14.86
N LYS A 141 -1.40 1.17 15.75
CA LYS A 141 0.00 1.53 15.99
C LYS A 141 0.91 1.15 14.83
N LEU A 142 0.77 -0.06 14.28
CA LEU A 142 1.55 -0.51 13.12
C LEU A 142 1.14 0.23 11.85
N PHE A 143 -0.15 0.49 11.67
CA PHE A 143 -0.63 1.27 10.54
C PHE A 143 -0.08 2.69 10.55
N ARG A 144 0.01 3.32 11.72
CA ARG A 144 0.65 4.62 11.86
C ARG A 144 2.13 4.60 11.46
N GLU A 145 2.85 3.50 11.69
CA GLU A 145 4.22 3.35 11.19
C GLU A 145 4.27 3.30 9.66
N VAL A 146 3.30 2.64 9.01
CA VAL A 146 3.14 2.65 7.56
C VAL A 146 2.91 4.07 7.05
N GLU A 147 2.06 4.86 7.72
CA GLU A 147 1.83 6.27 7.38
C GLU A 147 3.08 7.13 7.53
N VAL A 148 3.85 6.93 8.60
CA VAL A 148 5.13 7.63 8.84
C VAL A 148 6.12 7.33 7.71
N VAL A 149 6.32 6.07 7.37
CA VAL A 149 7.20 5.67 6.26
C VAL A 149 6.74 6.28 4.94
N SER A 150 5.44 6.26 4.69
CA SER A 150 4.85 6.87 3.49
C SER A 150 5.14 8.37 3.42
N SER A 151 5.05 9.07 4.54
CA SER A 151 5.34 10.51 4.61
C SER A 151 6.81 10.84 4.30
N TRP A 152 7.77 9.99 4.68
CA TRP A 152 9.18 10.16 4.33
C TRP A 152 9.39 10.06 2.81
N ILE A 153 8.78 9.04 2.20
CA ILE A 153 8.87 8.82 0.74
C ILE A 153 8.23 10.00 -0.01
N GLU A 154 7.04 10.42 0.41
CA GLU A 154 6.33 11.54 -0.21
C GLU A 154 7.13 12.84 -0.11
N SER A 155 7.66 13.14 1.06
CA SER A 155 8.46 14.35 1.30
C SER A 155 9.74 14.37 0.47
N ALA A 156 10.38 13.22 0.27
CA ALA A 156 11.57 13.10 -0.56
C ALA A 156 11.25 13.23 -2.06
N SER A 157 10.08 12.75 -2.49
CA SER A 157 9.62 12.83 -3.88
C SER A 157 9.28 14.25 -4.32
N LYS A 158 8.88 15.13 -3.39
CA LYS A 158 8.56 16.54 -3.66
C LYS A 158 9.79 17.45 -3.76
N ARG A 159 10.98 16.98 -3.36
CA ARG A 159 12.22 17.76 -3.36
C ARG A 159 13.01 17.68 -4.65
N LYS A 160 12.57 16.92 -5.62
CA LYS A 160 13.14 16.83 -6.98
C LYS A 160 12.35 17.69 -7.94
#